data_4fc581636002169a49403f7feaa5863f
#
_entry.id   4fc581636002169a49403f7feaa5863f
#
_cell.length_a   1.000
_cell.length_b   1.000
_cell.length_c   1.000
_cell.angle_alpha   90.00
_cell.angle_beta   90.00
_cell.angle_gamma   90.00
#
_symmetry.space_group_name_H-M   'P 1'
#
loop_
_entity.id
_entity.type
_entity.pdbx_description
1 polymer ?
#
loop_
_entity_poly.entity_id
_entity_poly.type
_entity_poly.pdbx_seq_one_letter_code
_entity_poly.pdbx_strand_id
1 'polypeptide(L)'
;PYHFIEPTRNEILYKIDLLRKGLELQTMKNGLTALIYFDMRSEEAGARGEERSLKFQQAIYNFSQKTGYNLILKPVQTDFEIYTDAQTVQQMTENFTRSPLYEYLRQELRFKGGVGYGIGISLQQARENAYEAAALSARRASEGVFQSYLINNQNNIILLANHRVRKGDGQTEAVSSDFVEKVASRCRLSSENVLKILEFSRSSGNEELTSEILTNRLGVSLRTANKILSHLEEGGAAQIVGQKRLGLKGRPVNIYRICMEEK
;
A
#
# COMPACT_ATOMS: atom_id res chain seq x y z
N PRO A 1 -2.71 -48.28 -13.68
CA PRO A 1 -2.17 -47.54 -12.51
C PRO A 1 -1.32 -46.40 -13.04
N TYR A 2 -1.71 -45.16 -12.76
CA TYR A 2 -0.91 -43.98 -13.08
C TYR A 2 0.15 -43.85 -12.00
N HIS A 3 1.43 -43.96 -12.37
CA HIS A 3 2.54 -43.64 -11.48
C HIS A 3 2.69 -42.12 -11.43
N PHE A 4 2.35 -41.53 -10.30
CA PHE A 4 2.66 -40.13 -10.01
C PHE A 4 4.14 -40.06 -9.68
N ILE A 5 4.94 -39.49 -10.59
CA ILE A 5 6.35 -39.24 -10.35
C ILE A 5 6.43 -37.86 -9.67
N GLU A 6 6.76 -37.86 -8.38
CA GLU A 6 7.06 -36.61 -7.68
C GLU A 6 8.27 -35.92 -8.33
N PRO A 7 8.17 -34.63 -8.66
CA PRO A 7 9.29 -33.94 -9.25
C PRO A 7 10.46 -33.88 -8.25
N THR A 8 11.66 -34.19 -8.70
CA THR A 8 12.85 -34.10 -7.88
C THR A 8 13.11 -32.65 -7.46
N ARG A 9 13.82 -32.47 -6.34
CA ARG A 9 14.24 -31.14 -5.85
C ARG A 9 14.91 -30.30 -6.94
N ASN A 10 15.72 -30.95 -7.79
CA ASN A 10 16.41 -30.28 -8.90
C ASN A 10 15.45 -29.84 -10.01
N GLU A 11 14.41 -30.61 -10.31
CA GLU A 11 13.38 -30.22 -11.29
C GLU A 11 12.54 -29.06 -10.78
N ILE A 12 12.24 -29.03 -9.48
CA ILE A 12 11.55 -27.90 -8.83
C ILE A 12 12.42 -26.64 -8.91
N LEU A 13 13.70 -26.73 -8.57
CA LEU A 13 14.65 -25.62 -8.65
C LEU A 13 14.82 -25.13 -10.09
N TYR A 14 14.92 -26.03 -11.06
CA TYR A 14 15.00 -25.69 -12.47
C TYR A 14 13.72 -24.97 -12.97
N LYS A 15 12.54 -25.44 -12.59
CA LYS A 15 11.27 -24.77 -12.92
C LYS A 15 11.18 -23.38 -12.27
N ILE A 16 11.66 -23.23 -11.03
CA ILE A 16 11.73 -21.93 -10.35
C ILE A 16 12.66 -20.96 -11.08
N ASP A 17 13.84 -21.42 -11.50
CA ASP A 17 14.79 -20.62 -12.29
C ASP A 17 14.25 -20.25 -13.67
N LEU A 18 13.50 -21.13 -14.30
CA LEU A 18 12.85 -20.89 -15.60
C LEU A 18 11.72 -19.83 -15.46
N LEU A 19 10.92 -19.91 -14.38
CA LEU A 19 9.92 -18.91 -14.06
C LEU A 19 10.56 -17.57 -13.74
N ARG A 20 11.66 -17.55 -12.99
CA ARG A 20 12.43 -16.34 -12.68
C ARG A 20 12.96 -15.68 -13.96
N LYS A 21 13.58 -16.44 -14.85
CA LYS A 21 14.04 -15.93 -16.16
C LYS A 21 12.88 -15.46 -17.04
N GLY A 22 11.76 -16.16 -17.02
CA GLY A 22 10.54 -15.74 -17.73
C GLY A 22 10.01 -14.40 -17.24
N LEU A 23 9.97 -14.20 -15.93
CA LEU A 23 9.60 -12.92 -15.28
C LEU A 23 10.62 -11.82 -15.60
N GLU A 24 11.91 -12.10 -15.57
CA GLU A 24 12.96 -11.14 -15.96
C GLU A 24 12.81 -10.69 -17.42
N LEU A 25 12.52 -11.62 -18.33
CA LEU A 25 12.27 -11.33 -19.75
C LEU A 25 10.96 -10.54 -19.96
N GLN A 26 9.92 -10.85 -19.19
CA GLN A 26 8.66 -10.11 -19.23
C GLN A 26 8.83 -8.69 -18.66
N THR A 27 9.66 -8.53 -17.63
CA THR A 27 10.03 -7.25 -17.04
C THR A 27 10.79 -6.37 -18.02
N MET A 28 11.72 -6.95 -18.78
CA MET A 28 12.43 -6.24 -19.86
C MET A 28 11.49 -5.73 -20.95
N LYS A 29 10.36 -6.39 -21.18
CA LYS A 29 9.33 -5.94 -22.13
C LYS A 29 8.41 -4.87 -21.56
N ASN A 30 8.10 -4.91 -20.28
CA ASN A 30 7.07 -4.05 -19.62
C ASN A 30 7.67 -3.00 -18.67
N GLY A 31 8.97 -2.97 -18.48
CA GLY A 31 9.71 -1.92 -17.77
C GLY A 31 9.79 -2.02 -16.25
N LEU A 32 8.84 -2.63 -15.54
CA LEU A 32 8.85 -2.69 -14.07
C LEU A 32 8.35 -4.03 -13.53
N THR A 33 9.12 -4.60 -12.60
CA THR A 33 8.76 -5.80 -11.84
C THR A 33 8.09 -5.43 -10.52
N ALA A 34 7.23 -6.29 -10.02
CA ALA A 34 6.65 -6.15 -8.71
C ALA A 34 6.70 -7.44 -7.90
N LEU A 35 6.74 -7.28 -6.58
CA LEU A 35 6.71 -8.36 -5.62
C LEU A 35 5.82 -7.96 -4.45
N ILE A 36 5.05 -8.91 -3.93
CA ILE A 36 4.30 -8.75 -2.70
C ILE A 36 4.91 -9.67 -1.66
N TYR A 37 5.26 -9.13 -0.51
CA TYR A 37 5.82 -9.88 0.60
C TYR A 37 4.88 -9.89 1.79
N PHE A 38 4.79 -11.07 2.43
CA PHE A 38 3.96 -11.29 3.61
C PHE A 38 4.87 -11.68 4.78
N ASP A 39 4.96 -10.78 5.75
CA ASP A 39 5.68 -10.99 7.00
C ASP A 39 4.78 -11.75 7.99
N MET A 40 5.10 -13.01 8.24
CA MET A 40 4.35 -13.91 9.11
C MET A 40 4.84 -13.91 10.55
N ARG A 41 5.85 -13.12 10.92
CA ARG A 41 6.50 -13.15 12.24
C ARG A 41 5.55 -12.85 13.41
N SER A 42 4.50 -12.10 13.19
CA SER A 42 3.46 -11.84 14.20
C SER A 42 2.47 -12.99 14.39
N GLU A 43 2.52 -13.98 13.50
CA GLU A 43 1.76 -15.21 13.61
C GLU A 43 2.58 -16.22 14.40
N GLU A 44 2.19 -16.52 15.64
CA GLU A 44 2.95 -17.33 16.59
C GLU A 44 3.51 -18.64 15.98
N ALA A 45 4.81 -18.85 16.12
CA ALA A 45 5.50 -20.08 15.78
C ALA A 45 5.12 -21.17 16.80
N GLY A 46 4.38 -22.17 16.35
CA GLY A 46 4.02 -23.34 17.17
C GLY A 46 3.61 -24.51 16.28
N ALA A 47 3.24 -25.64 16.91
CA ALA A 47 2.79 -26.86 16.23
C ALA A 47 1.62 -26.67 15.24
N ARG A 48 1.03 -25.48 15.18
CA ARG A 48 0.01 -25.05 14.22
C ARG A 48 0.57 -24.28 13.02
N GLY A 49 1.90 -24.12 12.90
CA GLY A 49 2.53 -23.33 11.83
C GLY A 49 2.26 -23.88 10.43
N GLU A 50 2.32 -25.21 10.26
CA GLU A 50 2.03 -25.86 8.98
C GLU A 50 0.55 -25.70 8.58
N GLU A 51 -0.36 -25.89 9.50
CA GLU A 51 -1.80 -25.72 9.25
C GLU A 51 -2.12 -24.27 8.86
N ARG A 52 -1.49 -23.29 9.50
CA ARG A 52 -1.64 -21.87 9.14
C ARG A 52 -1.05 -21.55 7.78
N SER A 53 0.12 -22.09 7.47
CA SER A 53 0.75 -21.96 6.17
C SER A 53 -0.16 -22.48 5.05
N LEU A 54 -0.76 -23.66 5.23
CA LEU A 54 -1.72 -24.23 4.28
C LEU A 54 -2.99 -23.36 4.13
N LYS A 55 -3.55 -22.89 5.25
CA LYS A 55 -4.71 -21.97 5.21
C LYS A 55 -4.38 -20.66 4.50
N PHE A 56 -3.18 -20.12 4.72
CA PHE A 56 -2.71 -18.93 4.04
C PHE A 56 -2.60 -19.15 2.53
N GLN A 57 -1.96 -20.24 2.11
CA GLN A 57 -1.84 -20.61 0.69
C GLN A 57 -3.21 -20.79 0.04
N GLN A 58 -4.14 -21.47 0.73
CA GLN A 58 -5.51 -21.64 0.27
C GLN A 58 -6.26 -20.30 0.13
N ALA A 59 -6.06 -19.38 1.06
CA ALA A 59 -6.68 -18.06 0.99
C ALA A 59 -6.15 -17.24 -0.20
N ILE A 60 -4.84 -17.27 -0.46
CA ILE A 60 -4.25 -16.62 -1.64
C ILE A 60 -4.79 -17.25 -2.94
N TYR A 61 -4.87 -18.57 -3.00
CA TYR A 61 -5.45 -19.26 -4.14
C TYR A 61 -6.92 -18.84 -4.38
N ASN A 62 -7.72 -18.81 -3.32
CA ASN A 62 -9.13 -18.40 -3.40
C ASN A 62 -9.27 -16.93 -3.84
N PHE A 63 -8.39 -16.05 -3.34
CA PHE A 63 -8.36 -14.67 -3.79
C PHE A 63 -8.02 -14.56 -5.28
N SER A 64 -7.00 -15.29 -5.73
CA SER A 64 -6.61 -15.38 -7.14
C SER A 64 -7.78 -15.83 -8.03
N GLN A 65 -8.50 -16.87 -7.62
CA GLN A 65 -9.69 -17.37 -8.37
C GLN A 65 -10.83 -16.34 -8.40
N LYS A 66 -11.10 -15.66 -7.29
CA LYS A 66 -12.17 -14.65 -7.21
C LYS A 66 -11.89 -13.40 -8.03
N THR A 67 -10.64 -13.02 -8.17
CA THR A 67 -10.24 -11.77 -8.81
C THR A 67 -9.70 -11.92 -10.22
N GLY A 68 -9.34 -13.15 -10.61
CA GLY A 68 -8.73 -13.45 -11.90
C GLY A 68 -7.24 -13.05 -12.00
N TYR A 69 -6.63 -12.56 -10.92
CA TYR A 69 -5.20 -12.27 -10.93
C TYR A 69 -4.38 -13.55 -10.87
N ASN A 70 -3.37 -13.66 -11.75
CA ASN A 70 -2.43 -14.78 -11.71
C ASN A 70 -1.34 -14.50 -10.65
N LEU A 71 -1.55 -15.03 -9.45
CA LEU A 71 -0.64 -14.82 -8.31
C LEU A 71 0.20 -16.08 -8.08
N ILE A 72 1.50 -15.98 -8.30
CA ILE A 72 2.46 -17.08 -8.06
C ILE A 72 3.02 -16.94 -6.65
N LEU A 73 2.49 -17.73 -5.72
CA LEU A 73 2.93 -17.74 -4.32
C LEU A 73 4.18 -18.62 -4.15
N LYS A 74 5.19 -18.08 -3.49
CA LYS A 74 6.42 -18.78 -3.14
C LYS A 74 6.64 -18.72 -1.62
N PRO A 75 6.82 -19.86 -0.93
CA PRO A 75 7.27 -19.86 0.46
C PRO A 75 8.75 -19.44 0.54
N VAL A 76 9.07 -18.61 1.54
CA VAL A 76 10.43 -18.15 1.85
C VAL A 76 10.63 -18.27 3.36
N GLN A 77 11.23 -19.36 3.81
CA GLN A 77 11.33 -19.72 5.23
C GLN A 77 9.92 -19.83 5.87
N THR A 78 9.59 -18.93 6.78
CA THR A 78 8.29 -18.84 7.44
C THR A 78 7.33 -17.91 6.72
N ASP A 79 7.82 -17.11 5.78
CA ASP A 79 7.13 -16.03 5.10
C ASP A 79 6.73 -16.42 3.66
N PHE A 80 6.06 -15.52 2.96
CA PHE A 80 5.62 -15.75 1.58
C PHE A 80 5.93 -14.57 0.67
N GLU A 81 6.23 -14.88 -0.58
CA GLU A 81 6.39 -13.93 -1.69
C GLU A 81 5.38 -14.23 -2.79
N ILE A 82 4.80 -13.20 -3.40
CA ILE A 82 4.09 -13.29 -4.68
C ILE A 82 4.86 -12.50 -5.72
N TYR A 83 5.21 -13.18 -6.80
CA TYR A 83 5.84 -12.57 -7.97
C TYR A 83 4.76 -12.11 -8.93
N THR A 84 4.87 -10.88 -9.39
CA THR A 84 3.91 -10.27 -10.30
C THR A 84 4.57 -9.11 -11.06
N ASP A 85 3.80 -8.35 -11.79
CA ASP A 85 4.23 -7.15 -12.50
C ASP A 85 3.57 -5.88 -11.90
N ALA A 86 4.14 -4.71 -12.23
CA ALA A 86 3.67 -3.44 -11.69
C ALA A 86 2.24 -3.11 -12.13
N GLN A 87 1.82 -3.53 -13.32
CA GLN A 87 0.46 -3.29 -13.82
C GLN A 87 -0.56 -4.10 -13.01
N THR A 88 -0.26 -5.37 -12.71
CA THR A 88 -1.09 -6.22 -11.85
C THR A 88 -1.21 -5.62 -10.45
N VAL A 89 -0.09 -5.15 -9.85
CA VAL A 89 -0.14 -4.47 -8.55
C VAL A 89 -0.98 -3.20 -8.63
N GLN A 90 -0.82 -2.38 -9.66
CA GLN A 90 -1.61 -1.16 -9.86
C GLN A 90 -3.11 -1.46 -9.92
N GLN A 91 -3.51 -2.46 -10.70
CA GLN A 91 -4.92 -2.87 -10.81
C GLN A 91 -5.45 -3.44 -9.48
N MET A 92 -4.70 -4.36 -8.85
CA MET A 92 -5.08 -5.02 -7.61
C MET A 92 -5.16 -4.06 -6.42
N THR A 93 -4.42 -2.95 -6.45
CA THR A 93 -4.42 -1.93 -5.41
C THR A 93 -5.28 -0.70 -5.75
N GLU A 94 -6.11 -0.79 -6.79
CA GLU A 94 -6.97 0.30 -7.25
C GLU A 94 -6.17 1.60 -7.45
N ASN A 95 -5.15 1.54 -8.32
CA ASN A 95 -4.20 2.63 -8.57
C ASN A 95 -3.44 3.08 -7.30
N PHE A 96 -2.93 2.13 -6.53
CA PHE A 96 -2.13 2.37 -5.32
C PHE A 96 -2.88 3.12 -4.21
N THR A 97 -4.19 2.95 -4.13
CA THR A 97 -5.02 3.61 -3.10
C THR A 97 -5.35 2.70 -1.93
N ARG A 98 -5.55 1.39 -2.17
CA ARG A 98 -5.95 0.43 -1.13
C ARG A 98 -5.35 -0.95 -1.38
N SER A 99 -5.50 -1.85 -0.40
CA SER A 99 -5.03 -3.24 -0.48
C SER A 99 -6.17 -4.25 -0.27
N PRO A 100 -6.96 -4.55 -1.31
CA PRO A 100 -8.02 -5.56 -1.23
C PRO A 100 -7.52 -6.94 -0.78
N LEU A 101 -6.29 -7.30 -1.16
CA LEU A 101 -5.66 -8.55 -0.74
C LEU A 101 -5.46 -8.60 0.78
N TYR A 102 -4.92 -7.52 1.38
CA TYR A 102 -4.73 -7.47 2.82
C TYR A 102 -6.07 -7.47 3.56
N GLU A 103 -7.06 -6.73 3.07
CA GLU A 103 -8.42 -6.75 3.60
C GLU A 103 -9.02 -8.15 3.59
N TYR A 104 -8.88 -8.86 2.48
CA TYR A 104 -9.33 -10.23 2.32
C TYR A 104 -8.66 -11.17 3.35
N LEU A 105 -7.33 -11.13 3.47
CA LEU A 105 -6.60 -11.94 4.44
C LEU A 105 -7.00 -11.63 5.89
N ARG A 106 -7.26 -10.37 6.20
CA ARG A 106 -7.76 -9.96 7.50
C ARG A 106 -9.13 -10.55 7.82
N GLN A 107 -10.00 -10.64 6.82
CA GLN A 107 -11.35 -11.18 6.98
C GLN A 107 -11.36 -12.69 7.13
N GLU A 108 -10.68 -13.37 6.21
CA GLU A 108 -10.70 -14.83 6.12
C GLU A 108 -9.85 -15.50 7.22
N LEU A 109 -8.68 -14.94 7.52
CA LEU A 109 -7.69 -15.56 8.40
C LEU A 109 -7.47 -14.80 9.71
N ARG A 110 -8.07 -13.61 9.88
CA ARG A 110 -7.70 -12.67 10.94
C ARG A 110 -6.20 -12.34 10.92
N PHE A 111 -5.62 -12.32 9.73
CA PHE A 111 -4.20 -12.10 9.53
C PHE A 111 -3.71 -10.82 10.21
N LYS A 112 -2.64 -10.94 11.01
CA LYS A 112 -2.03 -9.84 11.78
C LYS A 112 -0.64 -9.46 11.29
N GLY A 113 -0.10 -10.21 10.32
CA GLY A 113 1.22 -9.96 9.75
C GLY A 113 1.28 -8.71 8.89
N GLY A 114 2.47 -8.40 8.40
CA GLY A 114 2.70 -7.29 7.50
C GLY A 114 2.50 -7.69 6.03
N VAL A 115 1.96 -6.78 5.22
CA VAL A 115 1.89 -6.94 3.77
C VAL A 115 2.55 -5.74 3.11
N GLY A 116 3.58 -6.01 2.31
CA GLY A 116 4.34 -5.00 1.58
C GLY A 116 4.32 -5.26 0.08
N TYR A 117 4.15 -4.21 -0.69
CA TYR A 117 4.22 -4.21 -2.13
C TYR A 117 5.49 -3.49 -2.57
N GLY A 118 6.31 -4.12 -3.41
CA GLY A 118 7.52 -3.51 -3.95
C GLY A 118 7.46 -3.48 -5.47
N ILE A 119 7.77 -2.33 -6.06
CA ILE A 119 7.96 -2.15 -7.50
C ILE A 119 9.40 -1.75 -7.75
N GLY A 120 10.04 -2.34 -8.76
CA GLY A 120 11.43 -2.07 -9.09
C GLY A 120 11.74 -2.25 -10.57
N ILE A 121 12.87 -1.71 -11.02
CA ILE A 121 13.43 -1.96 -12.35
C ILE A 121 14.08 -3.35 -12.45
N SER A 122 14.29 -4.00 -11.31
CA SER A 122 14.78 -5.37 -11.20
C SER A 122 14.01 -6.12 -10.13
N LEU A 123 14.03 -7.45 -10.19
CA LEU A 123 13.41 -8.29 -9.16
C LEU A 123 14.05 -8.09 -7.78
N GLN A 124 15.33 -7.81 -7.71
CA GLN A 124 16.03 -7.54 -6.47
C GLN A 124 15.50 -6.25 -5.82
N GLN A 125 15.41 -5.16 -6.58
CA GLN A 125 14.87 -3.89 -6.08
C GLN A 125 13.40 -4.05 -5.65
N ALA A 126 12.57 -4.72 -6.45
CA ALA A 126 11.18 -4.99 -6.10
C ALA A 126 11.07 -5.78 -4.78
N ARG A 127 11.97 -6.76 -4.56
CA ARG A 127 12.03 -7.54 -3.33
C ARG A 127 12.44 -6.70 -2.12
N GLU A 128 13.52 -5.92 -2.22
CA GLU A 128 13.97 -5.03 -1.15
C GLU A 128 12.87 -4.05 -0.76
N ASN A 129 12.23 -3.43 -1.75
CA ASN A 129 11.10 -2.53 -1.56
C ASN A 129 9.90 -3.23 -0.89
N ALA A 130 9.56 -4.45 -1.29
CA ALA A 130 8.46 -5.20 -0.69
C ALA A 130 8.74 -5.58 0.78
N TYR A 131 9.98 -5.96 1.09
CA TYR A 131 10.39 -6.30 2.45
C TYR A 131 10.33 -5.09 3.38
N GLU A 132 10.83 -3.95 2.94
CA GLU A 132 10.75 -2.70 3.70
C GLU A 132 9.30 -2.27 3.90
N ALA A 133 8.47 -2.32 2.86
CA ALA A 133 7.05 -2.01 2.94
C ALA A 133 6.31 -2.94 3.91
N ALA A 134 6.62 -4.26 3.90
CA ALA A 134 6.01 -5.22 4.82
C ALA A 134 6.47 -5.00 6.28
N ALA A 135 7.73 -4.65 6.50
CA ALA A 135 8.23 -4.31 7.83
C ALA A 135 7.50 -3.09 8.43
N LEU A 136 7.23 -2.05 7.61
CA LEU A 136 6.40 -0.91 8.01
C LEU A 136 4.98 -1.35 8.36
N SER A 137 4.37 -2.22 7.53
CA SER A 137 3.04 -2.78 7.75
C SER A 137 2.97 -3.59 9.05
N ALA A 138 3.94 -4.49 9.29
CA ALA A 138 4.01 -5.32 10.49
C ALA A 138 4.18 -4.49 11.76
N ARG A 139 5.02 -3.46 11.72
CA ARG A 139 5.19 -2.52 12.83
C ARG A 139 3.88 -1.83 13.20
N ARG A 140 3.12 -1.34 12.21
CA ARG A 140 1.81 -0.72 12.44
C ARG A 140 0.78 -1.74 12.94
N ALA A 141 0.82 -2.96 12.43
CA ALA A 141 -0.06 -4.04 12.89
C ALA A 141 0.15 -4.37 14.37
N SER A 142 1.40 -4.30 14.89
CA SER A 142 1.70 -4.46 16.32
C SER A 142 1.12 -3.33 17.17
N GLU A 143 0.90 -2.14 16.61
CA GLU A 143 0.22 -1.00 17.24
C GLU A 143 -1.32 -1.08 17.10
N GLY A 144 -1.85 -2.17 16.52
CA GLY A 144 -3.28 -2.35 16.25
C GLY A 144 -3.79 -1.68 14.97
N VAL A 145 -2.91 -1.05 14.20
CA VAL A 145 -3.25 -0.35 12.95
C VAL A 145 -2.91 -1.25 11.75
N PHE A 146 -3.94 -1.78 11.11
CA PHE A 146 -3.80 -2.74 10.02
C PHE A 146 -3.86 -2.06 8.67
N GLN A 147 -2.71 -1.77 8.09
CA GLN A 147 -2.53 -1.12 6.79
C GLN A 147 -1.32 -1.70 6.08
N SER A 148 -1.31 -1.63 4.75
CA SER A 148 -0.19 -2.07 3.93
C SER A 148 0.48 -0.88 3.24
N TYR A 149 1.71 -1.10 2.81
CA TYR A 149 2.51 -0.09 2.13
C TYR A 149 2.99 -0.60 0.78
N LEU A 150 3.23 0.32 -0.12
CA LEU A 150 3.90 0.09 -1.39
C LEU A 150 5.13 0.99 -1.47
N ILE A 151 6.26 0.43 -1.88
CA ILE A 151 7.46 1.21 -2.22
C ILE A 151 7.71 1.03 -3.72
N ASN A 152 7.76 2.14 -4.44
CA ASN A 152 7.97 2.13 -5.88
C ASN A 152 9.47 2.14 -6.27
N ASN A 153 9.75 2.09 -7.57
CA ASN A 153 11.11 2.10 -8.13
C ASN A 153 11.90 3.39 -7.87
N GLN A 154 11.25 4.45 -7.39
CA GLN A 154 11.86 5.72 -6.96
C GLN A 154 12.00 5.80 -5.43
N ASN A 155 11.79 4.69 -4.71
CA ASN A 155 11.80 4.60 -3.25
C ASN A 155 10.74 5.49 -2.56
N ASN A 156 9.66 5.84 -3.26
CA ASN A 156 8.54 6.53 -2.62
C ASN A 156 7.67 5.54 -1.88
N ILE A 157 7.40 5.83 -0.61
CA ILE A 157 6.52 5.04 0.26
C ILE A 157 5.09 5.53 0.07
N ILE A 158 4.20 4.63 -0.32
CA ILE A 158 2.78 4.89 -0.55
C ILE A 158 1.98 4.06 0.45
N LEU A 159 1.15 4.72 1.25
CA LEU A 159 0.21 4.04 2.14
C LEU A 159 -0.99 3.54 1.32
N LEU A 160 -1.25 2.24 1.41
CA LEU A 160 -2.46 1.61 0.86
C LEU A 160 -3.52 1.59 1.97
N ALA A 161 -4.36 2.61 1.99
CA ALA A 161 -5.36 2.77 3.04
C ALA A 161 -6.48 1.73 2.91
N ASN A 162 -6.74 0.99 3.98
CA ASN A 162 -7.85 0.05 4.03
C ASN A 162 -9.14 0.80 4.42
N HIS A 163 -9.79 1.43 3.46
CA HIS A 163 -11.09 2.04 3.69
C HIS A 163 -12.20 0.98 3.64
N ARG A 164 -12.57 0.45 4.80
CA ARG A 164 -13.93 -0.07 4.99
C ARG A 164 -14.82 1.02 5.55
N VAL A 165 -15.73 1.47 4.74
CA VAL A 165 -17.03 1.92 5.24
C VAL A 165 -17.67 0.69 5.89
N ARG A 166 -17.47 0.50 7.20
CA ARG A 166 -18.29 -0.44 7.98
C ARG A 166 -19.70 0.14 8.05
N LYS A 167 -20.60 -0.45 7.29
CA LYS A 167 -22.00 -0.43 7.68
C LYS A 167 -22.13 -1.26 8.97
N GLY A 168 -22.32 -0.60 10.10
CA GLY A 168 -22.70 -1.24 11.38
C GLY A 168 -21.51 -1.50 12.31
N ASP A 169 -21.12 -0.55 13.07
CA ASP A 169 -20.95 -0.44 14.50
C ASP A 169 -20.05 0.75 14.84
N GLY A 170 -20.60 1.73 15.53
CA GLY A 170 -19.94 2.68 16.41
C GLY A 170 -19.00 3.68 15.74
N GLN A 171 -19.53 4.82 15.34
CA GLN A 171 -18.87 6.15 15.33
C GLN A 171 -17.45 6.20 14.71
N THR A 172 -17.38 6.13 13.39
CA THR A 172 -16.50 7.01 12.63
C THR A 172 -17.46 7.90 11.86
N GLU A 173 -17.57 9.15 12.27
CA GLU A 173 -18.40 10.16 11.64
C GLU A 173 -18.11 10.16 10.15
N ALA A 174 -19.10 9.72 9.37
CA ALA A 174 -19.10 9.95 7.94
C ALA A 174 -19.02 11.49 7.80
N VAL A 175 -17.95 11.98 7.16
CA VAL A 175 -17.84 13.40 6.83
C VAL A 175 -19.12 13.75 6.09
N SER A 176 -19.94 14.61 6.65
CA SER A 176 -21.20 14.95 6.02
C SER A 176 -20.89 15.58 4.65
N SER A 177 -21.64 15.18 3.64
CA SER A 177 -21.52 15.75 2.29
C SER A 177 -21.56 17.29 2.34
N ASP A 178 -22.36 17.84 3.24
CA ASP A 178 -22.50 19.27 3.51
C ASP A 178 -21.20 19.90 4.06
N PHE A 179 -20.48 19.20 4.94
CA PHE A 179 -19.19 19.66 5.46
C PHE A 179 -18.12 19.72 4.35
N VAL A 180 -18.04 18.68 3.52
CA VAL A 180 -17.10 18.63 2.37
C VAL A 180 -17.37 19.76 1.40
N GLU A 181 -18.64 20.03 1.09
CA GLU A 181 -19.04 21.09 0.18
C GLU A 181 -18.74 22.48 0.76
N LYS A 182 -18.96 22.70 2.05
CA LYS A 182 -18.60 23.93 2.75
C LYS A 182 -17.10 24.19 2.72
N VAL A 183 -16.27 23.18 3.01
CA VAL A 183 -14.81 23.29 2.94
C VAL A 183 -14.35 23.53 1.50
N ALA A 184 -14.90 22.79 0.54
CA ALA A 184 -14.58 22.90 -0.88
C ALA A 184 -14.87 24.32 -1.41
N SER A 185 -16.04 24.88 -1.09
CA SER A 185 -16.43 26.24 -1.46
C SER A 185 -15.54 27.28 -0.80
N ARG A 186 -15.25 27.14 0.50
CA ARG A 186 -14.41 28.05 1.27
C ARG A 186 -12.97 28.09 0.76
N CYS A 187 -12.42 26.91 0.43
CA CYS A 187 -11.05 26.75 -0.05
C CYS A 187 -10.93 26.84 -1.58
N ARG A 188 -12.02 27.04 -2.31
CA ARG A 188 -12.05 27.04 -3.80
C ARG A 188 -11.40 25.78 -4.40
N LEU A 189 -11.70 24.64 -3.81
CA LEU A 189 -11.23 23.32 -4.22
C LEU A 189 -12.40 22.46 -4.70
N SER A 190 -12.12 21.41 -5.44
CA SER A 190 -13.13 20.38 -5.74
C SER A 190 -13.41 19.54 -4.49
N SER A 191 -14.66 19.09 -4.32
CA SER A 191 -15.06 18.18 -3.23
C SER A 191 -14.23 16.91 -3.20
N GLU A 192 -13.82 16.40 -4.35
CA GLU A 192 -12.93 15.24 -4.49
C GLU A 192 -11.54 15.48 -3.87
N ASN A 193 -10.94 16.66 -4.13
CA ASN A 193 -9.65 17.01 -3.53
C ASN A 193 -9.75 17.20 -2.02
N VAL A 194 -10.83 17.81 -1.55
CA VAL A 194 -11.09 17.98 -0.10
C VAL A 194 -11.23 16.63 0.56
N LEU A 195 -12.00 15.69 0.00
CA LEU A 195 -12.14 14.33 0.50
C LEU A 195 -10.79 13.62 0.60
N LYS A 196 -10.00 13.62 -0.46
CA LYS A 196 -8.66 13.00 -0.48
C LYS A 196 -7.73 13.58 0.60
N ILE A 197 -7.79 14.89 0.82
CA ILE A 197 -6.97 15.57 1.83
C ILE A 197 -7.46 15.25 3.25
N LEU A 198 -8.77 15.21 3.49
CA LEU A 198 -9.36 14.80 4.76
C LEU A 198 -9.05 13.36 5.11
N GLU A 199 -9.16 12.46 4.15
CA GLU A 199 -8.79 11.05 4.29
C GLU A 199 -7.31 10.90 4.64
N PHE A 200 -6.44 11.66 3.96
CA PHE A 200 -5.03 11.70 4.29
C PHE A 200 -4.79 12.19 5.73
N SER A 201 -5.36 13.31 6.12
CA SER A 201 -5.20 13.89 7.45
C SER A 201 -5.66 12.94 8.57
N ARG A 202 -6.76 12.21 8.36
CA ARG A 202 -7.28 11.23 9.31
C ARG A 202 -6.42 9.95 9.38
N SER A 203 -5.90 9.50 8.24
CA SER A 203 -5.06 8.29 8.18
C SER A 203 -3.65 8.50 8.72
N SER A 204 -3.14 9.73 8.65
CA SER A 204 -1.76 10.08 9.02
C SER A 204 -1.63 10.65 10.45
N GLY A 205 -2.71 10.73 11.20
CA GLY A 205 -2.68 11.16 12.62
C GLY A 205 -2.02 12.52 12.85
N ASN A 206 -2.41 13.55 12.10
CA ASN A 206 -1.83 14.91 12.15
C ASN A 206 -0.40 15.05 11.58
N GLU A 207 0.00 14.21 10.62
CA GLU A 207 1.28 14.38 9.96
C GLU A 207 1.36 15.72 9.19
N GLU A 208 2.56 16.28 9.22
CA GLU A 208 2.92 17.51 8.52
C GLU A 208 2.79 17.31 7.01
N LEU A 209 1.99 18.14 6.36
CA LEU A 209 1.73 18.09 4.93
C LEU A 209 2.65 19.05 4.19
N THR A 210 3.39 18.55 3.21
CA THR A 210 4.20 19.35 2.30
C THR A 210 3.68 19.28 0.87
N SER A 211 4.13 20.22 0.02
CA SER A 211 3.76 20.19 -1.41
C SER A 211 4.20 18.91 -2.12
N GLU A 212 5.32 18.31 -1.72
CA GLU A 212 5.78 17.02 -2.28
C GLU A 212 4.86 15.87 -1.89
N ILE A 213 4.47 15.79 -0.61
CA ILE A 213 3.53 14.79 -0.12
C ILE A 213 2.20 14.92 -0.86
N LEU A 214 1.70 16.15 -1.02
CA LEU A 214 0.43 16.39 -1.72
C LEU A 214 0.50 16.06 -3.21
N THR A 215 1.63 16.36 -3.87
CA THR A 215 1.91 15.98 -5.26
C THR A 215 1.80 14.47 -5.45
N ASN A 216 2.45 13.71 -4.59
CA ASN A 216 2.45 12.24 -4.65
C ASN A 216 1.07 11.65 -4.34
N ARG A 217 0.31 12.26 -3.43
CA ARG A 217 -1.01 11.76 -3.00
C ARG A 217 -2.14 12.06 -3.97
N LEU A 218 -2.14 13.26 -4.54
CA LEU A 218 -3.19 13.69 -5.46
C LEU A 218 -2.85 13.42 -6.94
N GLY A 219 -1.60 13.02 -7.25
CA GLY A 219 -1.14 12.83 -8.62
C GLY A 219 -1.10 14.14 -9.43
N VAL A 220 -0.91 15.29 -8.75
CA VAL A 220 -0.88 16.61 -9.36
C VAL A 220 0.55 17.16 -9.48
N SER A 221 0.75 18.19 -10.30
CA SER A 221 2.05 18.86 -10.35
C SER A 221 2.39 19.61 -9.06
N LEU A 222 3.68 19.81 -8.77
CA LEU A 222 4.14 20.57 -7.60
C LEU A 222 3.53 21.99 -7.55
N ARG A 223 3.36 22.62 -8.72
CA ARG A 223 2.70 23.92 -8.84
C ARG A 223 1.24 23.86 -8.40
N THR A 224 0.53 22.81 -8.80
CA THR A 224 -0.88 22.57 -8.41
C THR A 224 -0.97 22.25 -6.92
N ALA A 225 -0.07 21.42 -6.38
CA ALA A 225 -0.01 21.11 -4.95
C ALA A 225 0.21 22.37 -4.11
N ASN A 226 1.15 23.24 -4.49
CA ASN A 226 1.35 24.52 -3.81
C ASN A 226 0.10 25.41 -3.86
N LYS A 227 -0.60 25.47 -4.99
CA LYS A 227 -1.84 26.23 -5.12
C LYS A 227 -2.95 25.67 -4.20
N ILE A 228 -3.07 24.36 -4.11
CA ILE A 228 -4.03 23.70 -3.21
C ILE A 228 -3.71 24.05 -1.75
N LEU A 229 -2.44 23.98 -1.33
CA LEU A 229 -2.02 24.32 0.02
C LEU A 229 -2.29 25.79 0.36
N SER A 230 -2.01 26.72 -0.55
CA SER A 230 -2.39 28.14 -0.38
C SER A 230 -3.90 28.33 -0.19
N HIS A 231 -4.69 27.65 -1.01
CA HIS A 231 -6.16 27.76 -0.91
C HIS A 231 -6.69 27.16 0.40
N LEU A 232 -6.09 26.07 0.91
CA LEU A 232 -6.43 25.51 2.20
C LEU A 232 -6.08 26.46 3.35
N GLU A 233 -4.92 27.12 3.27
CA GLU A 233 -4.48 28.11 4.24
C GLU A 233 -5.40 29.35 4.23
N GLU A 234 -5.67 29.94 3.05
CA GLU A 234 -6.57 31.07 2.87
C GLU A 234 -7.99 30.73 3.36
N GLY A 235 -8.46 29.50 3.13
CA GLY A 235 -9.75 29.01 3.61
C GLY A 235 -9.75 28.60 5.10
N GLY A 236 -8.62 28.72 5.81
CA GLY A 236 -8.51 28.33 7.22
C GLY A 236 -8.65 26.82 7.46
N ALA A 237 -8.45 26.01 6.43
CA ALA A 237 -8.49 24.55 6.49
C ALA A 237 -7.10 23.92 6.69
N ALA A 238 -6.04 24.71 6.58
CA ALA A 238 -4.67 24.34 6.91
C ALA A 238 -3.92 25.51 7.54
N GLN A 239 -2.90 25.22 8.35
CA GLN A 239 -2.04 26.22 8.98
C GLN A 239 -0.57 25.85 8.75
N ILE A 240 0.28 26.83 8.45
CA ILE A 240 1.73 26.65 8.40
C ILE A 240 2.24 26.44 9.81
N VAL A 241 2.85 25.26 10.07
CA VAL A 241 3.43 24.89 11.35
C VAL A 241 4.96 24.91 11.36
N GLY A 242 5.59 25.04 10.18
CA GLY A 242 7.02 25.09 10.07
C GLY A 242 7.52 25.23 8.64
N GLN A 243 8.84 25.24 8.49
CA GLN A 243 9.53 25.24 7.20
C GLN A 243 10.67 24.24 7.22
N LYS A 244 10.81 23.45 6.16
CA LYS A 244 11.91 22.49 5.97
C LYS A 244 12.81 22.97 4.83
N ARG A 245 14.14 23.00 5.03
CA ARG A 245 15.10 23.23 3.97
C ARG A 245 15.55 21.88 3.39
N LEU A 246 15.31 21.67 2.12
CA LEU A 246 15.77 20.52 1.36
C LEU A 246 17.16 20.86 0.78
N GLY A 247 18.22 20.67 1.59
CA GLY A 247 19.63 20.89 1.20
C GLY A 247 20.17 22.30 1.47
N LEU A 248 21.52 22.45 1.27
CA LEU A 248 22.28 23.67 1.59
C LEU A 248 21.93 24.91 0.73
N LYS A 249 21.29 24.73 -0.42
CA LYS A 249 20.96 25.82 -1.38
C LYS A 249 19.49 25.80 -1.87
N GLY A 250 18.60 25.06 -1.21
CA GLY A 250 17.18 24.97 -1.58
C GLY A 250 16.31 26.06 -0.95
N ARG A 251 15.24 26.47 -1.65
CA ARG A 251 14.22 27.37 -1.09
C ARG A 251 13.47 26.60 0.02
N PRO A 252 13.18 27.21 1.17
CA PRO A 252 12.41 26.55 2.24
C PRO A 252 11.04 26.11 1.74
N VAL A 253 10.62 24.90 2.13
CA VAL A 253 9.29 24.35 1.84
C VAL A 253 8.44 24.48 3.10
N ASN A 254 7.25 25.06 2.98
CA ASN A 254 6.34 25.18 4.09
C ASN A 254 5.78 23.81 4.48
N ILE A 255 5.62 23.62 5.78
CA ILE A 255 4.99 22.45 6.40
C ILE A 255 3.62 22.93 6.91
N TYR A 256 2.57 22.23 6.47
CA TYR A 256 1.19 22.55 6.80
C TYR A 256 0.59 21.48 7.72
N ARG A 257 -0.23 21.91 8.66
CA ARG A 257 -1.12 21.04 9.44
C ARG A 257 -2.56 21.28 9.01
N ILE A 258 -3.29 20.21 8.77
CA ILE A 258 -4.70 20.29 8.39
C ILE A 258 -5.54 20.57 9.64
N CYS A 259 -6.40 21.58 9.53
CA CYS A 259 -7.29 22.06 10.61
C CYS A 259 -8.76 21.96 10.17
N MET A 260 -9.16 20.83 9.59
CA MET A 260 -10.52 20.57 9.17
C MET A 260 -11.23 19.72 10.23
N GLU A 261 -11.95 20.37 11.12
CA GLU A 261 -12.81 19.71 12.10
C GLU A 261 -14.28 20.01 11.79
N GLU A 262 -15.12 18.99 11.84
CA GLU A 262 -16.56 19.13 11.81
C GLU A 262 -16.99 19.60 13.19
N LYS A 263 -17.46 20.86 13.31
CA LYS A 263 -18.03 21.41 14.56
C LYS A 263 -19.50 21.07 14.66
#